data_772cde43591c6a1d4cef29ca2011ca63
#
_entry.id   772cde43591c6a1d4cef29ca2011ca63
#
_cell.length_a   1.000
_cell.length_b   1.000
_cell.length_c   1.000
_cell.angle_alpha   90.00
_cell.angle_beta   90.00
_cell.angle_gamma   90.00
#
_symmetry.space_group_name_H-M   'P 1'
#
loop_
_entity.id
_entity.type
_entity.pdbx_description
1 polymer ?
#
loop_
_entity_poly.entity_id
_entity_poly.type
_entity_poly.pdbx_seq_one_letter_code
_entity_poly.pdbx_strand_id
1 'polypeptide(L)'
;MLNMKEVRRIVVKVGSSTLTYDNGKPNIRRIEQLVRTISDLQNRGFEMVLVSSGAVAVGTAKLGLKERPRELAVKQAAAAVGQCELMHIYDKIFLEYGINVAQILLTRENIVDTEQRQNIHNTFTELTKIGVVPIINENDSVATAELKHIENFGDNDTLSAVVARMCEADLLVIFSDIDGLYDSDPRKNPQAKLISHVPVITSKVRKMAGGAGSSLGTGGMATKIGAAELCMDANIPMLVANGDKQGLLYDIVDGKQVGTLFSRNNE
;
A
#
# COMPACT_ATOMS: atom_id res chain seq x y z
N MET A 1 18.50 -11.43 7.16
CA MET A 1 18.11 -10.00 7.39
C MET A 1 18.17 -9.26 6.08
N LEU A 2 17.26 -8.33 5.83
CA LEU A 2 17.28 -7.48 4.65
C LEU A 2 18.56 -6.63 4.63
N ASN A 3 19.31 -6.66 3.51
CA ASN A 3 20.49 -5.82 3.35
C ASN A 3 20.07 -4.42 2.85
N MET A 4 19.83 -3.51 3.78
CA MET A 4 19.37 -2.15 3.44
C MET A 4 20.38 -1.32 2.63
N LYS A 5 21.65 -1.74 2.52
CA LYS A 5 22.65 -1.04 1.68
C LYS A 5 22.37 -1.20 0.19
N GLU A 6 21.62 -2.24 -0.18
CA GLU A 6 21.25 -2.53 -1.57
C GLU A 6 19.86 -1.99 -1.93
N VAL A 7 19.10 -1.54 -0.93
CA VAL A 7 17.75 -1.00 -1.13
C VAL A 7 17.83 0.46 -1.55
N ARG A 8 17.29 0.77 -2.71
CA ARG A 8 17.20 2.12 -3.24
C ARG A 8 15.75 2.53 -3.46
N ARG A 9 14.93 1.68 -4.12
CA ARG A 9 13.53 1.97 -4.43
C ARG A 9 12.59 1.25 -3.46
N ILE A 10 11.78 2.04 -2.78
CA ILE A 10 10.85 1.55 -1.76
C ILE A 10 9.42 1.91 -2.15
N VAL A 11 8.58 0.90 -2.30
CA VAL A 11 7.13 1.07 -2.42
C VAL A 11 6.52 1.01 -1.02
N VAL A 12 5.78 2.04 -0.64
CA VAL A 12 5.04 2.10 0.63
C VAL A 12 3.56 2.05 0.34
N LYS A 13 2.86 1.07 0.89
CA LYS A 13 1.40 0.97 0.78
C LYS A 13 0.74 1.36 2.09
N VAL A 14 -0.26 2.23 2.00
CA VAL A 14 -1.09 2.66 3.14
C VAL A 14 -2.56 2.36 2.90
N GLY A 15 -3.21 1.82 3.93
CA GLY A 15 -4.64 1.50 3.90
C GLY A 15 -5.53 2.68 4.29
N SER A 16 -6.84 2.57 3.99
CA SER A 16 -7.83 3.60 4.36
C SER A 16 -7.87 3.87 5.86
N SER A 17 -7.73 2.84 6.70
CA SER A 17 -7.69 2.98 8.17
C SER A 17 -6.54 3.83 8.69
N THR A 18 -5.43 3.90 7.95
CA THR A 18 -4.31 4.79 8.27
C THR A 18 -4.59 6.23 7.83
N LEU A 19 -5.27 6.40 6.69
CA LEU A 19 -5.46 7.71 6.04
C LEU A 19 -6.73 8.44 6.49
N THR A 20 -7.72 7.74 7.06
CA THR A 20 -9.00 8.33 7.45
C THR A 20 -9.38 7.99 8.88
N TYR A 21 -10.18 8.87 9.49
CA TYR A 21 -10.92 8.56 10.70
C TYR A 21 -12.13 7.68 10.37
N ASP A 22 -12.81 7.14 11.39
CA ASP A 22 -14.01 6.32 11.24
C ASP A 22 -15.16 7.05 10.51
N ASN A 23 -15.22 8.38 10.61
CA ASN A 23 -16.17 9.22 9.89
C ASN A 23 -15.78 9.50 8.43
N GLY A 24 -14.74 8.87 7.90
CA GLY A 24 -14.24 9.00 6.53
C GLY A 24 -13.43 10.28 6.27
N LYS A 25 -13.36 11.22 7.20
CA LYS A 25 -12.54 12.43 7.02
C LYS A 25 -11.04 12.08 7.02
N PRO A 26 -10.22 12.79 6.21
CA PRO A 26 -8.78 12.58 6.19
C PRO A 26 -8.14 12.76 7.57
N ASN A 27 -7.30 11.81 7.96
CA ASN A 27 -6.49 11.91 9.18
C ASN A 27 -5.21 12.70 8.86
N ILE A 28 -5.33 14.03 8.88
CA ILE A 28 -4.24 14.94 8.49
C ILE A 28 -2.96 14.64 9.28
N ARG A 29 -3.06 14.38 10.58
CA ARG A 29 -1.89 14.07 11.43
C ARG A 29 -1.12 12.86 10.90
N ARG A 30 -1.81 11.76 10.55
CA ARG A 30 -1.16 10.55 10.03
C ARG A 30 -0.62 10.75 8.62
N ILE A 31 -1.37 11.48 7.78
CA ILE A 31 -0.93 11.81 6.41
C ILE A 31 0.33 12.68 6.47
N GLU A 32 0.37 13.70 7.32
CA GLU A 32 1.53 14.57 7.49
C GLU A 32 2.76 13.80 7.97
N GLN A 33 2.62 12.93 8.97
CA GLN A 33 3.70 12.08 9.45
C GLN A 33 4.26 11.15 8.36
N LEU A 34 3.38 10.54 7.58
CA LEU A 34 3.76 9.69 6.46
C LEU A 34 4.52 10.49 5.40
N VAL A 35 3.95 11.61 4.94
CA VAL A 35 4.53 12.47 3.91
C VAL A 35 5.88 13.02 4.36
N ARG A 36 5.98 13.51 5.59
CA ARG A 36 7.25 13.97 6.17
C ARG A 36 8.32 12.88 6.12
N THR A 37 7.98 11.65 6.51
CA THR A 37 8.94 10.54 6.51
C THR A 37 9.37 10.16 5.09
N ILE A 38 8.41 10.08 4.16
CA ILE A 38 8.70 9.79 2.74
C ILE A 38 9.59 10.89 2.15
N SER A 39 9.29 12.16 2.42
CA SER A 39 10.07 13.30 1.93
C SER A 39 11.52 13.29 2.45
N ASP A 40 11.70 12.99 3.73
CA ASP A 40 13.04 12.88 4.31
C ASP A 40 13.83 11.72 3.68
N LEU A 41 13.22 10.56 3.49
CA LEU A 41 13.86 9.42 2.83
C LEU A 41 14.18 9.71 1.36
N GLN A 42 13.30 10.40 0.64
CA GLN A 42 13.56 10.87 -0.72
C GLN A 42 14.79 11.79 -0.75
N ASN A 43 14.89 12.73 0.20
CA ASN A 43 16.04 13.63 0.33
C ASN A 43 17.33 12.89 0.74
N ARG A 44 17.23 11.74 1.43
CA ARG A 44 18.36 10.84 1.75
C ARG A 44 18.82 10.01 0.55
N GLY A 45 18.14 10.09 -0.61
CA GLY A 45 18.51 9.41 -1.84
C GLY A 45 17.76 8.10 -2.10
N PHE A 46 16.74 7.77 -1.31
CA PHE A 46 15.81 6.68 -1.65
C PHE A 46 14.85 7.13 -2.75
N GLU A 47 14.44 6.23 -3.62
CA GLU A 47 13.37 6.43 -4.60
C GLU A 47 12.05 5.95 -4.00
N MET A 48 11.24 6.89 -3.52
CA MET A 48 10.01 6.58 -2.80
C MET A 48 8.81 6.52 -3.75
N VAL A 49 7.98 5.49 -3.60
CA VAL A 49 6.73 5.28 -4.33
C VAL A 49 5.61 5.02 -3.31
N LEU A 50 4.48 5.72 -3.42
CA LEU A 50 3.36 5.61 -2.49
C LEU A 50 2.15 4.95 -3.16
N VAL A 51 1.66 3.82 -2.63
CA VAL A 51 0.37 3.24 -3.00
C VAL A 51 -0.65 3.62 -1.94
N SER A 52 -1.58 4.48 -2.32
CA SER A 52 -2.59 5.06 -1.42
C SER A 52 -3.91 4.31 -1.49
N SER A 53 -4.74 4.52 -0.50
CA SER A 53 -6.13 4.04 -0.41
C SER A 53 -7.05 5.18 0.09
N GLY A 54 -8.34 4.87 0.28
CA GLY A 54 -9.24 5.76 1.01
C GLY A 54 -10.05 6.73 0.14
N ALA A 55 -9.89 6.72 -1.18
CA ALA A 55 -10.62 7.63 -2.07
C ALA A 55 -12.15 7.57 -1.86
N VAL A 56 -12.74 6.37 -1.83
CA VAL A 56 -14.18 6.21 -1.58
C VAL A 56 -14.58 6.74 -0.20
N ALA A 57 -13.79 6.49 0.85
CA ALA A 57 -14.11 6.95 2.20
C ALA A 57 -14.08 8.48 2.31
N VAL A 58 -13.02 9.09 1.79
CA VAL A 58 -12.85 10.56 1.77
C VAL A 58 -13.95 11.22 0.93
N GLY A 59 -14.26 10.67 -0.24
CA GLY A 59 -15.32 11.20 -1.09
C GLY A 59 -16.71 11.06 -0.47
N THR A 60 -16.99 9.94 0.20
CA THR A 60 -18.22 9.72 0.97
C THR A 60 -18.40 10.83 2.02
N ALA A 61 -17.36 11.10 2.79
CA ALA A 61 -17.39 12.15 3.81
C ALA A 61 -17.51 13.56 3.20
N LYS A 62 -16.78 13.85 2.11
CA LYS A 62 -16.80 15.14 1.43
C LYS A 62 -18.16 15.45 0.78
N LEU A 63 -18.83 14.43 0.26
CA LEU A 63 -20.17 14.52 -0.31
C LEU A 63 -21.29 14.56 0.76
N GLY A 64 -20.94 14.38 2.05
CA GLY A 64 -21.92 14.36 3.14
C GLY A 64 -22.83 13.12 3.13
N LEU A 65 -22.41 12.03 2.51
CA LEU A 65 -23.16 10.77 2.49
C LEU A 65 -23.12 10.14 3.88
N LYS A 66 -24.27 9.64 4.36
CA LYS A 66 -24.39 9.07 5.72
C LYS A 66 -23.66 7.75 5.89
N GLU A 67 -23.56 6.98 4.81
CA GLU A 67 -22.96 5.64 4.80
C GLU A 67 -22.09 5.45 3.55
N ARG A 68 -21.18 4.47 3.62
CA ARG A 68 -20.39 4.07 2.46
C ARG A 68 -21.32 3.58 1.34
N PRO A 69 -21.22 4.13 0.11
CA PRO A 69 -22.11 3.76 -0.99
C PRO A 69 -22.05 2.26 -1.31
N ARG A 70 -23.19 1.64 -1.51
CA ARG A 70 -23.34 0.25 -1.98
C ARG A 70 -23.56 0.19 -3.49
N GLU A 71 -24.23 1.19 -4.03
CA GLU A 71 -24.46 1.33 -5.48
C GLU A 71 -23.16 1.68 -6.18
N LEU A 72 -22.85 0.98 -7.28
CA LEU A 72 -21.59 1.13 -8.00
C LEU A 72 -21.38 2.56 -8.50
N ALA A 73 -22.38 3.16 -9.15
CA ALA A 73 -22.26 4.51 -9.69
C ALA A 73 -21.99 5.57 -8.61
N VAL A 74 -22.63 5.43 -7.44
CA VAL A 74 -22.39 6.34 -6.29
C VAL A 74 -21.01 6.10 -5.69
N LYS A 75 -20.55 4.85 -5.63
CA LYS A 75 -19.19 4.49 -5.18
C LYS A 75 -18.13 5.10 -6.12
N GLN A 76 -18.33 4.98 -7.43
CA GLN A 76 -17.44 5.56 -8.46
C GLN A 76 -17.40 7.09 -8.35
N ALA A 77 -18.56 7.75 -8.22
CA ALA A 77 -18.62 9.19 -8.01
C ALA A 77 -17.92 9.64 -6.71
N ALA A 78 -18.14 8.91 -5.61
CA ALA A 78 -17.43 9.17 -4.35
C ALA A 78 -15.91 8.98 -4.50
N ALA A 79 -15.47 7.93 -5.20
CA ALA A 79 -14.05 7.71 -5.46
C ALA A 79 -13.42 8.86 -6.24
N ALA A 80 -14.07 9.35 -7.29
CA ALA A 80 -13.61 10.47 -8.10
C ALA A 80 -13.42 11.75 -7.26
N VAL A 81 -14.41 12.09 -6.42
CA VAL A 81 -14.32 13.25 -5.52
C VAL A 81 -13.24 13.07 -4.46
N GLY A 82 -13.16 11.88 -3.86
CA GLY A 82 -12.20 11.62 -2.79
C GLY A 82 -10.76 11.49 -3.28
N GLN A 83 -10.55 10.96 -4.49
CA GLN A 83 -9.22 10.90 -5.09
C GLN A 83 -8.66 12.31 -5.36
N CYS A 84 -9.50 13.21 -5.87
CA CYS A 84 -9.14 14.62 -6.05
C CYS A 84 -8.74 15.27 -4.72
N GLU A 85 -9.50 15.04 -3.64
CA GLU A 85 -9.20 15.57 -2.31
C GLU A 85 -7.90 15.01 -1.73
N LEU A 86 -7.69 13.70 -1.83
CA LEU A 86 -6.46 13.06 -1.36
C LEU A 86 -5.23 13.61 -2.08
N MET A 87 -5.29 13.75 -3.41
CA MET A 87 -4.17 14.31 -4.17
C MET A 87 -3.91 15.76 -3.80
N HIS A 88 -4.94 16.57 -3.59
CA HIS A 88 -4.77 17.94 -3.10
C HIS A 88 -4.05 17.98 -1.74
N ILE A 89 -4.43 17.10 -0.81
CA ILE A 89 -3.80 17.02 0.51
C ILE A 89 -2.33 16.57 0.38
N TYR A 90 -2.06 15.52 -0.42
CA TYR A 90 -0.70 15.05 -0.63
C TYR A 90 0.18 16.11 -1.26
N ASP A 91 -0.24 16.69 -2.38
CA ASP A 91 0.50 17.74 -3.10
C ASP A 91 0.86 18.90 -2.18
N LYS A 92 -0.13 19.40 -1.42
CA LYS A 92 0.08 20.49 -0.47
C LYS A 92 1.13 20.14 0.59
N ILE A 93 1.08 18.94 1.19
CA ILE A 93 2.01 18.60 2.27
C ILE A 93 3.40 18.25 1.73
N PHE A 94 3.51 17.53 0.59
CA PHE A 94 4.80 17.25 -0.04
C PHE A 94 5.51 18.53 -0.50
N LEU A 95 4.76 19.53 -0.97
CA LEU A 95 5.28 20.83 -1.38
C LEU A 95 5.97 21.56 -0.23
N GLU A 96 5.48 21.44 1.02
CA GLU A 96 6.13 22.01 2.22
C GLU A 96 7.56 21.48 2.43
N TYR A 97 7.87 20.29 1.89
CA TYR A 97 9.20 19.67 1.92
C TYR A 97 9.94 19.78 0.59
N GLY A 98 9.42 20.54 -0.38
CA GLY A 98 10.02 20.74 -1.69
C GLY A 98 10.00 19.49 -2.60
N ILE A 99 9.11 18.55 -2.34
CA ILE A 99 8.93 17.31 -3.11
C ILE A 99 7.75 17.44 -4.06
N ASN A 100 7.97 17.18 -5.34
CA ASN A 100 6.90 17.06 -6.32
C ASN A 100 6.30 15.66 -6.29
N VAL A 101 4.99 15.58 -6.53
CA VAL A 101 4.25 14.32 -6.62
C VAL A 101 3.58 14.16 -7.98
N ALA A 102 3.35 12.92 -8.38
CA ALA A 102 2.61 12.59 -9.60
C ALA A 102 1.53 11.56 -9.31
N GLN A 103 0.33 11.74 -9.86
CA GLN A 103 -0.75 10.75 -9.74
C GLN A 103 -0.67 9.72 -10.86
N ILE A 104 -0.78 8.44 -10.49
CA ILE A 104 -0.97 7.33 -11.44
C ILE A 104 -2.18 6.50 -10.96
N LEU A 105 -3.24 6.48 -11.77
CA LEU A 105 -4.42 5.66 -11.50
C LEU A 105 -4.41 4.45 -12.42
N LEU A 106 -4.51 3.27 -11.83
CA LEU A 106 -4.39 2.00 -12.53
C LEU A 106 -5.71 1.21 -12.50
N THR A 107 -6.01 0.58 -13.63
CA THR A 107 -6.99 -0.50 -13.69
C THR A 107 -6.26 -1.82 -13.96
N ARG A 108 -6.94 -2.93 -13.81
CA ARG A 108 -6.38 -4.24 -14.14
C ARG A 108 -5.98 -4.33 -15.62
N GLU A 109 -6.78 -3.76 -16.51
CA GLU A 109 -6.52 -3.75 -17.95
C GLU A 109 -5.16 -3.13 -18.27
N ASN A 110 -4.80 -2.05 -17.57
CA ASN A 110 -3.50 -1.39 -17.74
C ASN A 110 -2.30 -2.32 -17.41
N ILE A 111 -2.53 -3.38 -16.64
CA ILE A 111 -1.47 -4.31 -16.22
C ILE A 111 -1.42 -5.53 -17.11
N VAL A 112 -2.57 -5.98 -17.59
CA VAL A 112 -2.67 -7.14 -18.50
C VAL A 112 -2.18 -6.76 -19.90
N ASP A 113 -2.53 -5.58 -20.38
CA ASP A 113 -2.09 -5.07 -21.67
C ASP A 113 -0.59 -4.77 -21.67
N THR A 114 0.13 -5.37 -22.61
CA THR A 114 1.60 -5.29 -22.64
C THR A 114 2.11 -3.91 -22.96
N GLU A 115 1.45 -3.19 -23.88
CA GLU A 115 1.84 -1.84 -24.28
C GLU A 115 1.58 -0.84 -23.15
N GLN A 116 0.39 -0.88 -22.55
CA GLN A 116 0.05 -0.02 -21.42
C GLN A 116 0.97 -0.27 -20.23
N ARG A 117 1.27 -1.53 -19.92
CA ARG A 117 2.23 -1.89 -18.87
C ARG A 117 3.62 -1.31 -19.13
N GLN A 118 4.11 -1.38 -20.38
CA GLN A 118 5.40 -0.79 -20.75
C GLN A 118 5.37 0.75 -20.61
N ASN A 119 4.29 1.40 -21.02
CA ASN A 119 4.12 2.84 -20.90
C ASN A 119 4.12 3.29 -19.43
N ILE A 120 3.47 2.52 -18.55
CA ILE A 120 3.46 2.78 -17.11
C ILE A 120 4.87 2.59 -16.52
N HIS A 121 5.58 1.51 -16.88
CA HIS A 121 6.97 1.30 -16.46
C HIS A 121 7.87 2.47 -16.86
N ASN A 122 7.77 2.94 -18.10
CA ASN A 122 8.51 4.10 -18.60
C ASN A 122 8.18 5.37 -17.80
N THR A 123 6.89 5.57 -17.47
CA THR A 123 6.43 6.70 -16.65
C THR A 123 7.04 6.64 -15.24
N PHE A 124 7.04 5.48 -14.58
CA PHE A 124 7.69 5.31 -13.29
C PHE A 124 9.18 5.64 -13.37
N THR A 125 9.86 5.11 -14.37
CA THR A 125 11.30 5.32 -14.57
C THR A 125 11.63 6.80 -14.72
N GLU A 126 10.89 7.54 -15.54
CA GLU A 126 11.15 8.97 -15.72
C GLU A 126 10.79 9.79 -14.48
N LEU A 127 9.66 9.50 -13.80
CA LEU A 127 9.28 10.21 -12.57
C LEU A 127 10.34 10.03 -11.47
N THR A 128 10.78 8.81 -11.22
CA THR A 128 11.79 8.55 -10.18
C THR A 128 13.13 9.17 -10.54
N LYS A 129 13.53 9.14 -11.81
CA LYS A 129 14.76 9.75 -12.31
C LYS A 129 14.81 11.28 -12.09
N ILE A 130 13.68 11.96 -12.23
CA ILE A 130 13.57 13.42 -12.00
C ILE A 130 13.22 13.77 -10.54
N GLY A 131 13.21 12.79 -9.63
CA GLY A 131 12.99 13.00 -8.20
C GLY A 131 11.54 13.24 -7.78
N VAL A 132 10.58 12.92 -8.63
CA VAL A 132 9.13 13.01 -8.32
C VAL A 132 8.69 11.75 -7.60
N VAL A 133 7.87 11.89 -6.55
CA VAL A 133 7.25 10.76 -5.85
C VAL A 133 5.93 10.37 -6.53
N PRO A 134 5.85 9.18 -7.17
CA PRO A 134 4.59 8.71 -7.72
C PRO A 134 3.64 8.29 -6.60
N ILE A 135 2.38 8.73 -6.70
CA ILE A 135 1.27 8.32 -5.82
C ILE A 135 0.27 7.52 -6.65
N ILE A 136 0.13 6.25 -6.32
CA ILE A 136 -0.66 5.29 -7.08
C ILE A 136 -1.93 4.93 -6.31
N ASN A 137 -3.03 4.77 -7.04
CA ASN A 137 -4.25 4.16 -6.53
C ASN A 137 -4.97 3.40 -7.66
N GLU A 138 -5.96 2.59 -7.29
CA GLU A 138 -6.89 2.03 -8.27
C GLU A 138 -7.75 3.15 -8.87
N ASN A 139 -8.04 3.05 -10.17
CA ASN A 139 -8.99 3.94 -10.83
C ASN A 139 -10.43 3.48 -10.58
N ASP A 140 -10.87 3.64 -9.33
CA ASP A 140 -12.22 3.27 -8.89
C ASP A 140 -13.34 3.94 -9.71
N SER A 141 -13.05 5.07 -10.37
CA SER A 141 -14.06 5.82 -11.14
C SER A 141 -14.50 5.13 -12.43
N VAL A 142 -13.67 4.24 -12.96
CA VAL A 142 -13.94 3.45 -14.18
C VAL A 142 -13.95 1.94 -13.93
N ALA A 143 -13.80 1.50 -12.67
CA ALA A 143 -13.81 0.08 -12.32
C ALA A 143 -15.16 -0.55 -12.67
N THR A 144 -15.16 -1.66 -13.41
CA THR A 144 -16.37 -2.34 -13.87
C THR A 144 -16.80 -3.45 -12.90
N ALA A 145 -18.14 -3.64 -12.74
CA ALA A 145 -18.70 -4.69 -11.90
C ALA A 145 -18.50 -6.10 -12.48
N GLU A 146 -18.34 -6.21 -13.80
CA GLU A 146 -18.29 -7.47 -14.54
C GLU A 146 -16.96 -8.22 -14.33
N LEU A 147 -15.91 -7.54 -13.91
CA LEU A 147 -14.62 -8.14 -13.58
C LEU A 147 -14.61 -8.89 -12.25
N LYS A 148 -15.76 -9.05 -11.58
CA LYS A 148 -15.90 -9.81 -10.32
C LYS A 148 -15.51 -11.29 -10.41
N HIS A 149 -15.45 -11.87 -11.60
CA HIS A 149 -15.13 -13.28 -11.82
C HIS A 149 -13.69 -13.56 -12.26
N ILE A 150 -12.94 -12.53 -12.60
CA ILE A 150 -11.53 -12.67 -12.94
C ILE A 150 -10.80 -11.76 -11.96
N GLU A 151 -10.22 -12.36 -10.90
CA GLU A 151 -9.37 -11.74 -9.87
C GLU A 151 -9.12 -10.23 -10.06
N ASN A 152 -10.05 -9.39 -9.58
CA ASN A 152 -9.78 -7.95 -9.39
C ASN A 152 -8.50 -7.82 -8.58
N PHE A 153 -7.80 -6.66 -8.59
CA PHE A 153 -6.81 -6.41 -7.55
C PHE A 153 -7.40 -6.72 -6.17
N GLY A 154 -8.74 -6.70 -6.02
CA GLY A 154 -9.49 -7.04 -4.84
C GLY A 154 -9.19 -6.10 -3.66
N ASP A 155 -7.97 -5.58 -3.65
CA ASP A 155 -7.45 -4.69 -2.61
C ASP A 155 -6.12 -4.03 -3.03
N ASN A 156 -5.77 -2.96 -2.32
CA ASN A 156 -4.53 -2.23 -2.59
C ASN A 156 -3.25 -2.96 -2.11
N ASP A 157 -3.35 -4.09 -1.41
CA ASP A 157 -2.17 -4.91 -1.07
C ASP A 157 -1.68 -5.58 -2.37
N THR A 158 -2.60 -6.23 -3.11
CA THR A 158 -2.30 -6.83 -4.43
C THR A 158 -1.83 -5.77 -5.43
N LEU A 159 -2.51 -4.62 -5.52
CA LEU A 159 -2.08 -3.51 -6.36
C LEU A 159 -0.64 -3.08 -6.03
N SER A 160 -0.29 -2.99 -4.73
CA SER A 160 1.06 -2.57 -4.32
C SER A 160 2.15 -3.57 -4.72
N ALA A 161 1.86 -4.87 -4.67
CA ALA A 161 2.78 -5.90 -5.14
C ALA A 161 3.01 -5.82 -6.66
N VAL A 162 1.94 -5.57 -7.43
CA VAL A 162 2.04 -5.36 -8.88
C VAL A 162 2.84 -4.09 -9.18
N VAL A 163 2.57 -2.98 -8.48
CA VAL A 163 3.34 -1.74 -8.62
C VAL A 163 4.81 -1.97 -8.29
N ALA A 164 5.13 -2.67 -7.20
CA ALA A 164 6.51 -2.99 -6.83
C ALA A 164 7.24 -3.75 -7.94
N ARG A 165 6.57 -4.70 -8.61
CA ARG A 165 7.14 -5.40 -9.77
C ARG A 165 7.30 -4.49 -10.99
N MET A 166 6.31 -3.62 -11.26
CA MET A 166 6.33 -2.73 -12.44
C MET A 166 7.40 -1.64 -12.34
N CYS A 167 7.66 -1.14 -11.14
CA CYS A 167 8.69 -0.13 -10.92
C CYS A 167 10.02 -0.73 -10.45
N GLU A 168 10.18 -2.06 -10.49
CA GLU A 168 11.42 -2.77 -10.07
C GLU A 168 11.88 -2.34 -8.68
N ALA A 169 10.97 -2.40 -7.70
CA ALA A 169 11.26 -2.00 -6.33
C ALA A 169 12.20 -3.01 -5.64
N ASP A 170 13.06 -2.48 -4.78
CA ASP A 170 13.93 -3.31 -3.94
C ASP A 170 13.23 -3.75 -2.63
N LEU A 171 12.15 -3.05 -2.25
CA LEU A 171 11.37 -3.34 -1.06
C LEU A 171 9.93 -2.86 -1.21
N LEU A 172 8.97 -3.71 -0.83
CA LEU A 172 7.58 -3.30 -0.58
C LEU A 172 7.32 -3.27 0.93
N VAL A 173 6.81 -2.15 1.44
CA VAL A 173 6.34 -2.00 2.82
C VAL A 173 4.83 -1.84 2.81
N ILE A 174 4.10 -2.75 3.43
CA ILE A 174 2.64 -2.67 3.62
C ILE A 174 2.35 -2.25 5.06
N PHE A 175 1.85 -1.05 5.24
CA PHE A 175 1.34 -0.60 6.52
C PHE A 175 -0.08 -1.14 6.77
N SER A 176 -0.25 -1.75 7.93
CA SER A 176 -1.46 -2.41 8.41
C SER A 176 -1.86 -1.88 9.79
N ASP A 177 -3.02 -2.28 10.27
CA ASP A 177 -3.52 -2.08 11.64
C ASP A 177 -2.98 -3.12 12.64
N ILE A 178 -2.14 -4.04 12.16
CA ILE A 178 -1.51 -5.10 12.96
C ILE A 178 -0.01 -5.11 12.74
N ASP A 179 0.75 -5.53 13.75
CA ASP A 179 2.23 -5.49 13.72
C ASP A 179 2.85 -6.38 12.63
N GLY A 180 2.14 -7.40 12.15
CA GLY A 180 2.60 -8.36 11.15
C GLY A 180 1.81 -9.66 11.22
N LEU A 181 2.39 -10.75 10.72
CA LEU A 181 1.81 -12.09 10.80
C LEU A 181 2.08 -12.70 12.17
N TYR A 182 1.04 -13.19 12.83
CA TYR A 182 1.15 -13.94 14.08
C TYR A 182 0.87 -15.43 13.86
N ASP A 183 1.38 -16.27 14.76
CA ASP A 183 1.12 -17.73 14.75
C ASP A 183 -0.34 -18.09 15.04
N SER A 184 -1.09 -17.15 15.65
CA SER A 184 -2.53 -17.21 15.92
C SER A 184 -3.10 -15.80 16.01
N ASP A 185 -4.43 -15.63 15.98
CA ASP A 185 -5.05 -14.30 16.05
C ASP A 185 -4.79 -13.62 17.42
N PRO A 186 -4.00 -12.54 17.48
CA PRO A 186 -3.66 -11.89 18.75
C PRO A 186 -4.84 -11.25 19.47
N ARG A 187 -5.96 -11.00 18.77
CA ARG A 187 -7.21 -10.51 19.38
C ARG A 187 -7.93 -11.61 20.18
N LYS A 188 -7.70 -12.87 19.82
CA LYS A 188 -8.30 -14.06 20.48
C LYS A 188 -7.33 -14.75 21.42
N ASN A 189 -6.04 -14.70 21.09
CA ASN A 189 -4.98 -15.34 21.87
C ASN A 189 -3.91 -14.31 22.29
N PRO A 190 -3.93 -13.83 23.55
CA PRO A 190 -2.91 -12.91 24.07
C PRO A 190 -1.47 -13.46 24.06
N GLN A 191 -1.30 -14.79 23.91
CA GLN A 191 0.01 -15.44 23.81
C GLN A 191 0.49 -15.59 22.35
N ALA A 192 -0.26 -15.06 21.37
CA ALA A 192 0.14 -15.09 19.98
C ALA A 192 1.51 -14.43 19.78
N LYS A 193 2.38 -15.09 19.00
CA LYS A 193 3.73 -14.63 18.74
C LYS A 193 3.84 -14.08 17.33
N LEU A 194 4.44 -12.91 17.22
CA LEU A 194 4.76 -12.31 15.94
C LEU A 194 5.82 -13.14 15.22
N ILE A 195 5.58 -13.45 13.95
CA ILE A 195 6.52 -14.14 13.06
C ILE A 195 7.37 -13.06 12.37
N SER A 196 8.64 -13.00 12.70
CA SER A 196 9.54 -11.96 12.18
C SER A 196 9.94 -12.18 10.72
N HIS A 197 10.03 -13.44 10.26
CA HIS A 197 10.45 -13.78 8.89
C HIS A 197 9.71 -15.00 8.35
N VAL A 198 9.28 -14.91 7.09
CA VAL A 198 8.62 -15.97 6.33
C VAL A 198 9.41 -16.22 5.06
N PRO A 199 10.29 -17.23 5.01
CA PRO A 199 11.10 -17.52 3.83
C PRO A 199 10.35 -18.26 2.74
N VAL A 200 9.27 -18.97 3.09
CA VAL A 200 8.40 -19.71 2.17
C VAL A 200 6.96 -19.67 2.64
N ILE A 201 6.06 -19.34 1.74
CA ILE A 201 4.61 -19.33 2.02
C ILE A 201 4.05 -20.74 1.89
N THR A 202 3.93 -21.41 3.03
CA THR A 202 3.38 -22.77 3.11
C THR A 202 1.86 -22.75 3.34
N SER A 203 1.21 -23.93 3.23
CA SER A 203 -0.21 -24.09 3.61
C SER A 203 -0.47 -23.71 5.08
N LYS A 204 0.52 -23.89 5.96
CA LYS A 204 0.45 -23.45 7.37
C LYS A 204 0.40 -21.93 7.48
N VAL A 205 1.25 -21.20 6.73
CA VAL A 205 1.27 -19.73 6.69
C VAL A 205 -0.08 -19.19 6.16
N ARG A 206 -0.62 -19.79 5.09
CA ARG A 206 -1.94 -19.40 4.56
C ARG A 206 -3.07 -19.61 5.58
N LYS A 207 -3.04 -20.71 6.36
CA LYS A 207 -4.02 -20.97 7.42
C LYS A 207 -3.94 -19.95 8.57
N MET A 208 -2.75 -19.50 8.95
CA MET A 208 -2.56 -18.45 9.96
C MET A 208 -3.20 -17.12 9.53
N ALA A 209 -3.21 -16.82 8.23
CA ALA A 209 -3.79 -15.63 7.65
C ALA A 209 -5.34 -15.63 7.57
N GLY A 210 -5.99 -16.77 7.77
CA GLY A 210 -7.43 -16.98 7.55
C GLY A 210 -8.38 -16.35 8.61
N GLY A 211 -7.90 -15.45 9.48
CA GLY A 211 -8.72 -14.68 10.41
C GLY A 211 -9.36 -13.45 9.74
N ALA A 212 -10.56 -13.04 10.17
CA ALA A 212 -11.27 -11.87 9.67
C ALA A 212 -10.49 -10.57 9.92
N GLY A 213 -10.33 -9.75 8.88
CA GLY A 213 -9.74 -8.42 8.95
C GLY A 213 -10.60 -7.39 9.70
N SER A 214 -10.12 -6.16 9.82
CA SER A 214 -10.84 -5.03 10.42
C SER A 214 -12.11 -4.67 9.61
N SER A 215 -13.13 -4.14 10.29
CA SER A 215 -14.42 -3.76 9.70
C SER A 215 -14.35 -2.61 8.67
N LEU A 216 -13.24 -1.88 8.62
CA LEU A 216 -13.05 -0.70 7.76
C LEU A 216 -12.23 -0.97 6.48
N GLY A 217 -11.46 -2.07 6.42
CA GLY A 217 -10.62 -2.43 5.29
C GLY A 217 -11.11 -3.66 4.55
N THR A 218 -11.04 -3.66 3.22
CA THR A 218 -11.30 -4.83 2.37
C THR A 218 -10.16 -5.85 2.42
N GLY A 219 -8.98 -5.48 2.95
CA GLY A 219 -7.76 -6.29 3.01
C GLY A 219 -7.50 -6.88 4.39
N GLY A 220 -7.59 -8.22 4.53
CA GLY A 220 -7.15 -8.97 5.71
C GLY A 220 -5.70 -9.46 5.57
N MET A 221 -5.23 -10.29 6.51
CA MET A 221 -3.91 -10.91 6.40
C MET A 221 -3.81 -11.80 5.16
N ALA A 222 -4.92 -12.40 4.69
CA ALA A 222 -4.97 -13.23 3.49
C ALA A 222 -4.55 -12.45 2.22
N THR A 223 -4.99 -11.19 2.07
CA THR A 223 -4.59 -10.34 0.94
C THR A 223 -3.10 -9.99 0.99
N LYS A 224 -2.56 -9.78 2.19
CA LYS A 224 -1.13 -9.54 2.40
C LYS A 224 -0.27 -10.76 2.05
N ILE A 225 -0.77 -11.97 2.35
CA ILE A 225 -0.10 -13.21 1.92
C ILE A 225 -0.11 -13.34 0.40
N GLY A 226 -1.23 -13.04 -0.27
CA GLY A 226 -1.28 -13.01 -1.74
C GLY A 226 -0.30 -11.99 -2.35
N ALA A 227 -0.22 -10.80 -1.78
CA ALA A 227 0.76 -9.78 -2.17
C ALA A 227 2.21 -10.26 -1.94
N ALA A 228 2.46 -10.93 -0.81
CA ALA A 228 3.78 -11.51 -0.50
C ALA A 228 4.19 -12.58 -1.50
N GLU A 229 3.27 -13.43 -1.96
CA GLU A 229 3.54 -14.42 -3.01
C GLU A 229 3.99 -13.75 -4.31
N LEU A 230 3.25 -12.73 -4.76
CA LEU A 230 3.60 -11.97 -5.96
C LEU A 230 4.98 -11.31 -5.87
N CYS A 231 5.31 -10.75 -4.71
CA CYS A 231 6.61 -10.14 -4.46
C CYS A 231 7.74 -11.17 -4.41
N MET A 232 7.56 -12.28 -3.68
CA MET A 232 8.55 -13.35 -3.56
C MET A 232 8.81 -14.04 -4.90
N ASP A 233 7.80 -14.17 -5.77
CA ASP A 233 7.98 -14.69 -7.13
C ASP A 233 8.82 -13.78 -8.03
N ALA A 234 8.83 -12.47 -7.72
CA ALA A 234 9.67 -11.46 -8.36
C ALA A 234 11.00 -11.21 -7.63
N ASN A 235 11.31 -11.98 -6.57
CA ASN A 235 12.44 -11.75 -5.66
C ASN A 235 12.47 -10.37 -4.99
N ILE A 236 11.31 -9.77 -4.77
CA ILE A 236 11.16 -8.51 -4.07
C ILE A 236 10.81 -8.82 -2.60
N PRO A 237 11.63 -8.43 -1.62
CA PRO A 237 11.28 -8.51 -0.22
C PRO A 237 10.02 -7.67 0.08
N MET A 238 9.11 -8.23 0.89
CA MET A 238 7.92 -7.51 1.35
C MET A 238 7.86 -7.51 2.87
N LEU A 239 7.63 -6.34 3.45
CA LEU A 239 7.48 -6.17 4.89
C LEU A 239 6.05 -5.77 5.24
N VAL A 240 5.43 -6.45 6.18
CA VAL A 240 4.16 -6.05 6.80
C VAL A 240 4.43 -5.50 8.19
N ALA A 241 3.97 -4.28 8.47
CA ALA A 241 4.22 -3.62 9.73
C ALA A 241 3.05 -2.71 10.14
N ASN A 242 3.01 -2.29 11.41
CA ASN A 242 1.93 -1.48 11.95
C ASN A 242 2.10 -0.01 11.59
N GLY A 243 1.22 0.50 10.73
CA GLY A 243 1.26 1.89 10.28
C GLY A 243 0.91 2.94 11.34
N ASP A 244 0.40 2.53 12.51
CA ASP A 244 0.10 3.44 13.63
C ASP A 244 1.36 3.80 14.44
N LYS A 245 2.44 3.04 14.29
CA LYS A 245 3.71 3.29 14.98
C LYS A 245 4.51 4.38 14.26
N GLN A 246 4.71 5.49 14.96
CA GLN A 246 5.48 6.63 14.42
C GLN A 246 6.94 6.23 14.18
N GLY A 247 7.51 6.73 13.06
CA GLY A 247 8.92 6.52 12.75
C GLY A 247 9.28 5.12 12.26
N LEU A 248 8.32 4.21 12.12
CA LEU A 248 8.58 2.82 11.75
C LEU A 248 9.32 2.68 10.42
N LEU A 249 9.04 3.57 9.46
CA LEU A 249 9.74 3.55 8.17
C LEU A 249 11.24 3.91 8.33
N TYR A 250 11.59 4.77 9.28
CA TYR A 250 12.99 5.00 9.66
C TYR A 250 13.63 3.75 10.25
N ASP A 251 12.94 3.08 11.18
CA ASP A 251 13.42 1.83 11.77
C ASP A 251 13.69 0.76 10.70
N ILE A 252 12.82 0.68 9.68
CA ILE A 252 12.99 -0.24 8.55
C ILE A 252 14.27 0.09 7.76
N VAL A 253 14.46 1.36 7.36
CA VAL A 253 15.65 1.76 6.57
C VAL A 253 16.94 1.73 7.39
N ASP A 254 16.85 1.85 8.70
CA ASP A 254 17.98 1.68 9.63
C ASP A 254 18.29 0.18 9.90
N GLY A 255 17.55 -0.75 9.25
CA GLY A 255 17.78 -2.19 9.35
C GLY A 255 17.30 -2.84 10.64
N LYS A 256 16.45 -2.15 11.43
CA LYS A 256 15.87 -2.74 12.64
C LYS A 256 14.84 -3.81 12.27
N GLN A 257 14.77 -4.85 13.09
CA GLN A 257 13.79 -5.91 12.92
C GLN A 257 12.41 -5.42 13.40
N VAL A 258 11.52 -5.16 12.45
CA VAL A 258 10.14 -4.74 12.71
C VAL A 258 9.20 -5.57 11.85
N GLY A 259 7.99 -5.83 12.34
CA GLY A 259 6.94 -6.50 11.57
C GLY A 259 7.30 -7.93 11.14
N THR A 260 6.74 -8.33 9.99
CA THR A 260 7.00 -9.60 9.34
C THR A 260 7.61 -9.38 7.97
N LEU A 261 8.82 -9.86 7.77
CA LEU A 261 9.51 -9.86 6.48
C LEU A 261 9.17 -11.14 5.71
N PHE A 262 8.70 -10.99 4.49
CA PHE A 262 8.52 -12.05 3.49
C PHE A 262 9.64 -11.93 2.47
N SER A 263 10.57 -12.85 2.48
CA SER A 263 11.68 -12.87 1.50
C SER A 263 12.28 -14.27 1.44
N ARG A 264 12.68 -14.70 0.24
CA ARG A 264 13.44 -15.94 0.09
C ARG A 264 14.75 -15.81 0.88
N ASN A 265 15.21 -16.92 1.48
CA ASN A 265 16.57 -16.94 2.01
C ASN A 265 17.52 -16.80 0.81
N ASN A 266 18.35 -15.78 0.78
CA ASN A 266 19.52 -15.78 -0.09
C ASN A 266 20.47 -16.85 0.48
N GLU A 267 20.66 -17.93 -0.26
CA GLU A 267 21.72 -18.91 -0.01
C GLU A 267 23.10 -18.27 -0.12
#